data_6738b043a0a25c134963c008f41f250b
#
_entry.id   6738b043a0a25c134963c008f41f250b
#
_cell.length_a   1.000
_cell.length_b   1.000
_cell.length_c   1.000
_cell.angle_alpha   90.00
_cell.angle_beta   90.00
_cell.angle_gamma   90.00
#
_symmetry.space_group_name_H-M   'P 1'
#
loop_
_entity.id
_entity.type
_entity.pdbx_description
1 polymer ?
#
loop_
_entity_poly.entity_id
_entity_poly.type
_entity_poly.pdbx_seq_one_letter_code
_entity_poly.pdbx_strand_id
1 'polypeptide(L)'
;MKAKVLKKGIAIALLAGAMIVPGEKAAAGFSLTDAIKEVNTVKPAASLTIALADVKNEADVTPTIIIKSAEEIQFENKFNGVAFANTEDFLQVYAEADENSNVEGKLYSMSKVEIVEKDGEWSLIQSGNLAGYVETENLIVGRNVITTAKTVLREKYEGKNVFELTDEEISECFSFGETLEEEQARLAAEEAARIAAEEARIAAEKEAKLQKGRAVISYATQFVGNPYVYGGTSLTRGTDCSGFTKSVYAHFGISLPRTSGSQRSVGVKVSYSDMQPGDIVCYSGHVALYMGDGKIVHAANAKDGIKISSVDYAKIITIRRVL
;
A
#
# COMPACT_ATOMS: atom_id res chain seq x y z
N MET A 1 -25.49 -18.21 -52.64
CA MET A 1 -25.03 -16.84 -52.88
C MET A 1 -23.65 -16.91 -53.49
N LYS A 2 -23.51 -16.34 -54.69
CA LYS A 2 -22.19 -16.33 -55.36
C LYS A 2 -21.26 -15.40 -54.57
N ALA A 3 -20.17 -15.95 -54.07
CA ALA A 3 -19.09 -15.15 -53.50
C ALA A 3 -18.61 -14.19 -54.60
N LYS A 4 -18.75 -12.89 -54.37
CA LYS A 4 -18.16 -11.88 -55.21
C LYS A 4 -16.66 -12.00 -55.01
N VAL A 5 -15.94 -12.45 -56.02
CA VAL A 5 -14.50 -12.38 -56.08
C VAL A 5 -14.16 -10.90 -55.99
N LEU A 6 -13.68 -10.44 -54.85
CA LEU A 6 -13.09 -9.13 -54.72
C LEU A 6 -11.85 -9.14 -55.63
N LYS A 7 -11.78 -8.22 -56.59
CA LYS A 7 -10.67 -7.99 -57.48
C LYS A 7 -9.32 -7.60 -56.75
N LYS A 8 -9.23 -7.90 -55.51
CA LYS A 8 -8.07 -7.57 -54.61
C LYS A 8 -7.43 -8.81 -54.00
N GLY A 9 -7.50 -9.96 -54.68
CA GLY A 9 -6.66 -11.12 -54.36
C GLY A 9 -6.79 -11.76 -52.98
N ILE A 10 -7.92 -11.52 -52.31
CA ILE A 10 -8.17 -12.11 -51.01
C ILE A 10 -9.29 -13.13 -51.11
N ALA A 11 -8.98 -14.40 -51.03
CA ALA A 11 -9.95 -15.47 -50.92
C ALA A 11 -10.23 -15.72 -49.42
N ILE A 12 -11.50 -15.55 -49.02
CA ILE A 12 -11.96 -15.96 -47.69
C ILE A 12 -12.37 -17.43 -47.80
N ALA A 13 -11.57 -18.30 -47.22
CA ALA A 13 -11.94 -19.68 -46.99
C ALA A 13 -12.43 -19.82 -45.54
N LEU A 14 -13.74 -19.88 -45.35
CA LEU A 14 -14.35 -20.29 -44.09
C LEU A 14 -14.34 -21.81 -44.02
N LEU A 15 -13.30 -22.37 -43.48
CA LEU A 15 -13.23 -23.77 -43.07
C LEU A 15 -12.75 -23.83 -41.65
N ALA A 16 -13.68 -24.11 -40.75
CA ALA A 16 -13.38 -24.49 -39.36
C ALA A 16 -12.49 -23.51 -38.55
N GLY A 17 -12.79 -22.21 -38.61
CA GLY A 17 -12.22 -21.23 -37.68
C GLY A 17 -10.79 -20.75 -37.94
N ALA A 18 -10.30 -20.80 -39.17
CA ALA A 18 -8.95 -20.34 -39.52
C ALA A 18 -8.93 -18.98 -40.26
N MET A 19 -8.00 -18.06 -39.98
CA MET A 19 -7.88 -16.70 -40.51
C MET A 19 -6.50 -16.40 -41.10
N ILE A 20 -6.37 -15.80 -42.29
CA ILE A 20 -5.09 -15.47 -42.98
C ILE A 20 -4.79 -13.98 -42.80
N VAL A 21 -3.57 -13.66 -42.34
CA VAL A 21 -3.09 -12.29 -42.12
C VAL A 21 -1.98 -11.95 -43.15
N PRO A 22 -2.00 -10.78 -43.83
CA PRO A 22 -0.87 -10.34 -44.66
C PRO A 22 0.33 -9.94 -43.80
N GLY A 23 1.51 -10.44 -44.14
CA GLY A 23 2.77 -10.15 -43.46
C GLY A 23 3.98 -10.44 -44.36
N GLU A 24 5.21 -10.26 -43.90
CA GLU A 24 6.45 -10.30 -44.66
C GLU A 24 6.71 -11.61 -45.44
N LYS A 25 7.45 -11.49 -46.56
CA LYS A 25 7.73 -12.46 -47.63
C LYS A 25 7.83 -13.93 -47.21
N ALA A 26 6.86 -14.74 -47.62
CA ALA A 26 7.00 -16.17 -47.68
C ALA A 26 7.65 -16.60 -49.01
N ALA A 27 8.47 -17.64 -48.94
CA ALA A 27 9.19 -18.16 -50.13
C ALA A 27 8.19 -18.62 -51.22
N ALA A 28 8.51 -18.32 -52.47
CA ALA A 28 7.70 -18.63 -53.62
C ALA A 28 7.39 -20.14 -53.69
N GLY A 29 6.11 -20.51 -53.71
CA GLY A 29 5.64 -21.86 -54.03
C GLY A 29 4.63 -22.49 -53.09
N PHE A 30 4.19 -21.84 -52.02
CA PHE A 30 3.18 -22.40 -51.09
C PHE A 30 1.75 -22.10 -51.58
N SER A 31 0.96 -23.13 -51.90
CA SER A 31 -0.41 -22.94 -52.30
C SER A 31 -1.36 -23.03 -51.10
N LEU A 32 -2.55 -22.40 -51.20
CA LEU A 32 -3.61 -22.52 -50.20
C LEU A 32 -3.99 -23.98 -49.91
N THR A 33 -3.84 -24.84 -50.92
CA THR A 33 -4.14 -26.28 -50.87
C THR A 33 -3.10 -27.02 -50.01
N ASP A 34 -1.85 -26.57 -50.01
CA ASP A 34 -0.76 -27.18 -49.24
C ASP A 34 -0.86 -26.72 -47.75
N ALA A 35 -1.23 -25.48 -47.52
CA ALA A 35 -1.52 -24.98 -46.18
C ALA A 35 -2.69 -25.73 -45.49
N ILE A 36 -3.76 -26.05 -46.25
CA ILE A 36 -4.90 -26.83 -45.78
C ILE A 36 -4.53 -28.29 -45.46
N LYS A 37 -3.58 -28.87 -46.20
CA LYS A 37 -3.09 -30.22 -45.90
C LYS A 37 -2.24 -30.28 -44.64
N GLU A 38 -1.41 -29.30 -44.41
CA GLU A 38 -0.60 -29.20 -43.19
C GLU A 38 -1.44 -29.02 -41.93
N VAL A 39 -2.49 -28.20 -42.00
CA VAL A 39 -3.46 -27.99 -40.92
C VAL A 39 -4.19 -29.28 -40.53
N ASN A 40 -4.52 -30.15 -41.49
CA ASN A 40 -5.19 -31.40 -41.20
C ASN A 40 -4.29 -32.49 -40.57
N THR A 41 -2.96 -32.25 -40.50
CA THR A 41 -2.04 -33.19 -39.88
C THR A 41 -1.72 -32.83 -38.43
N VAL A 42 -2.13 -31.65 -37.93
CA VAL A 42 -1.97 -31.21 -36.53
C VAL A 42 -3.12 -31.82 -35.71
N LYS A 43 -2.77 -32.47 -34.58
CA LYS A 43 -3.73 -33.11 -33.66
C LYS A 43 -4.90 -32.19 -33.29
N PRO A 44 -6.14 -32.70 -33.12
CA PRO A 44 -7.37 -31.89 -32.98
C PRO A 44 -7.57 -31.29 -31.60
N ALA A 45 -6.58 -30.62 -31.05
CA ALA A 45 -6.67 -29.95 -29.73
C ALA A 45 -6.58 -28.41 -29.85
N ALA A 46 -6.43 -27.85 -31.04
CA ALA A 46 -6.32 -26.39 -31.22
C ALA A 46 -7.42 -25.91 -32.17
N SER A 47 -8.22 -24.96 -31.75
CA SER A 47 -9.08 -24.17 -32.66
C SER A 47 -8.14 -23.25 -33.46
N LEU A 48 -8.17 -23.41 -34.76
CA LEU A 48 -7.39 -22.60 -35.69
C LEU A 48 -8.24 -21.41 -36.15
N THR A 49 -7.85 -20.19 -35.82
CA THR A 49 -8.50 -18.97 -36.31
C THR A 49 -7.54 -18.25 -37.26
N ILE A 50 -8.00 -17.90 -38.47
CA ILE A 50 -7.21 -17.13 -39.44
C ILE A 50 -7.72 -15.68 -39.41
N ALA A 51 -6.87 -14.71 -39.01
CA ALA A 51 -7.20 -13.28 -38.99
C ALA A 51 -6.75 -12.57 -40.30
N LEU A 52 -7.64 -11.73 -40.86
CA LEU A 52 -7.34 -10.85 -42.00
C LEU A 52 -6.99 -9.46 -41.49
N ALA A 53 -5.79 -8.97 -41.82
CA ALA A 53 -5.41 -7.59 -41.54
C ALA A 53 -5.77 -6.68 -42.73
N ASP A 54 -6.19 -5.44 -42.44
CA ASP A 54 -6.44 -4.41 -43.45
C ASP A 54 -5.15 -4.04 -44.18
N VAL A 55 -5.13 -4.27 -45.49
CA VAL A 55 -4.00 -3.96 -46.38
C VAL A 55 -4.21 -2.56 -46.93
N LYS A 56 -3.38 -1.62 -46.58
CA LYS A 56 -3.41 -0.22 -47.09
C LYS A 56 -2.63 0.02 -48.37
N ASN A 57 -1.84 -0.93 -48.87
CA ASN A 57 -1.08 -0.76 -50.13
C ASN A 57 -0.98 -2.04 -50.96
N GLU A 58 -1.17 -1.89 -52.27
CA GLU A 58 -1.44 -2.97 -53.25
C GLU A 58 -0.19 -3.67 -53.84
N ALA A 59 1.02 -3.35 -53.44
CA ALA A 59 2.19 -3.81 -54.17
C ALA A 59 3.09 -4.71 -53.38
N ASP A 60 2.97 -5.84 -53.04
CA ASP A 60 3.96 -6.78 -52.45
C ASP A 60 3.60 -7.46 -51.13
N VAL A 61 2.35 -7.88 -50.95
CA VAL A 61 1.99 -8.59 -49.71
C VAL A 61 1.79 -10.07 -49.98
N THR A 62 2.70 -10.89 -49.52
CA THR A 62 2.48 -12.33 -49.37
C THR A 62 1.70 -12.61 -48.08
N PRO A 63 0.61 -13.34 -48.12
CA PRO A 63 -0.15 -13.64 -46.89
C PRO A 63 0.66 -14.55 -45.97
N THR A 64 0.88 -14.09 -44.76
CA THR A 64 1.46 -14.91 -43.70
C THR A 64 0.31 -15.57 -42.91
N ILE A 65 0.35 -16.88 -42.77
CA ILE A 65 -0.61 -17.63 -41.95
C ILE A 65 -0.09 -17.58 -40.50
N ILE A 66 -0.80 -16.88 -39.63
CA ILE A 66 -0.53 -16.89 -38.19
C ILE A 66 -1.48 -17.90 -37.55
N ILE A 67 -0.91 -18.96 -37.00
CA ILE A 67 -1.65 -19.98 -36.24
C ILE A 67 -1.58 -19.59 -34.77
N LYS A 68 -2.74 -19.27 -34.18
CA LYS A 68 -2.87 -18.98 -32.75
C LYS A 68 -3.40 -20.21 -32.01
N SER A 69 -2.93 -20.44 -30.80
CA SER A 69 -3.48 -21.48 -29.92
C SER A 69 -4.88 -21.10 -29.43
N ALA A 70 -5.64 -22.07 -28.94
CA ALA A 70 -6.96 -21.83 -28.39
C ALA A 70 -6.89 -20.89 -27.16
N GLU A 71 -5.85 -21.05 -26.34
CA GLU A 71 -5.60 -20.24 -25.17
C GLU A 71 -5.27 -18.78 -25.56
N GLU A 72 -4.50 -18.59 -26.63
CA GLU A 72 -4.20 -17.25 -27.15
C GLU A 72 -5.45 -16.54 -27.68
N ILE A 73 -6.33 -17.25 -28.34
CA ILE A 73 -7.61 -16.71 -28.84
C ILE A 73 -8.52 -16.36 -27.66
N GLN A 74 -8.61 -17.24 -26.65
CA GLN A 74 -9.40 -16.98 -25.46
C GLN A 74 -8.89 -15.76 -24.71
N PHE A 75 -7.57 -15.62 -24.57
CA PHE A 75 -6.94 -14.45 -23.95
C PHE A 75 -7.28 -13.17 -24.71
N GLU A 76 -7.14 -13.15 -26.04
CA GLU A 76 -7.45 -11.96 -26.84
C GLU A 76 -8.93 -11.57 -26.75
N ASN A 77 -9.83 -12.56 -26.68
CA ASN A 77 -11.27 -12.31 -26.53
C ASN A 77 -11.63 -11.58 -25.22
N LYS A 78 -10.82 -11.71 -24.15
CA LYS A 78 -11.02 -10.99 -22.90
C LYS A 78 -10.84 -9.47 -23.04
N PHE A 79 -10.16 -9.03 -24.10
CA PHE A 79 -9.90 -7.63 -24.40
C PHE A 79 -10.67 -7.10 -25.62
N ASN A 80 -11.67 -7.84 -26.10
CA ASN A 80 -12.54 -7.35 -27.17
C ASN A 80 -13.37 -6.15 -26.69
N GLY A 81 -13.33 -5.03 -27.44
CA GLY A 81 -14.03 -3.80 -27.09
C GLY A 81 -13.32 -2.98 -25.99
N VAL A 82 -12.21 -3.46 -25.46
CA VAL A 82 -11.43 -2.77 -24.41
C VAL A 82 -10.44 -1.80 -25.05
N ALA A 83 -10.23 -0.67 -24.38
CA ALA A 83 -9.10 0.23 -24.55
C ALA A 83 -8.43 0.45 -23.20
N PHE A 84 -7.22 1.02 -23.20
CA PHE A 84 -6.53 1.44 -21.97
C PHE A 84 -6.20 2.94 -22.03
N ALA A 85 -6.29 3.61 -20.90
CA ALA A 85 -5.82 4.98 -20.77
C ALA A 85 -4.29 5.03 -20.97
N ASN A 86 -3.85 5.90 -21.87
CA ASN A 86 -2.45 6.13 -22.20
C ASN A 86 -1.97 7.44 -21.56
N THR A 87 -1.58 7.37 -20.32
CA THR A 87 -1.12 8.52 -19.54
C THR A 87 -0.06 8.09 -18.51
N GLU A 88 0.81 9.00 -18.11
CA GLU A 88 1.76 8.78 -17.01
C GLU A 88 1.14 9.09 -15.64
N ASP A 89 0.14 10.00 -15.58
CA ASP A 89 -0.55 10.41 -14.37
C ASP A 89 -2.03 10.03 -14.47
N PHE A 90 -2.87 10.94 -14.97
CA PHE A 90 -4.29 10.69 -15.19
C PHE A 90 -4.82 11.48 -16.40
N LEU A 91 -5.94 11.00 -16.95
CA LEU A 91 -6.77 11.71 -17.92
C LEU A 91 -8.06 12.16 -17.23
N GLN A 92 -8.48 13.38 -17.49
CA GLN A 92 -9.82 13.82 -17.11
C GLN A 92 -10.87 13.22 -18.04
N VAL A 93 -12.00 12.82 -17.47
CA VAL A 93 -13.18 12.39 -18.19
C VAL A 93 -14.22 13.47 -18.08
N TYR A 94 -14.77 13.91 -19.21
CA TYR A 94 -15.63 15.06 -19.34
C TYR A 94 -17.09 14.66 -19.59
N ALA A 95 -18.03 15.51 -19.17
CA ALA A 95 -19.46 15.29 -19.40
C ALA A 95 -19.86 15.37 -20.88
N GLU A 96 -19.15 16.20 -21.67
CA GLU A 96 -19.37 16.42 -23.10
C GLU A 96 -18.03 16.30 -23.85
N ALA A 97 -18.06 16.21 -25.18
CA ALA A 97 -16.87 16.17 -26.04
C ALA A 97 -16.20 17.55 -26.14
N ASP A 98 -15.87 18.14 -25.00
CA ASP A 98 -15.29 19.48 -24.83
C ASP A 98 -14.51 19.52 -23.50
N GLU A 99 -13.24 19.90 -23.55
CA GLU A 99 -12.37 20.04 -22.35
C GLU A 99 -12.83 21.12 -21.37
N ASN A 100 -13.71 22.04 -21.80
CA ASN A 100 -14.30 23.07 -20.94
C ASN A 100 -15.61 22.61 -20.27
N SER A 101 -16.09 21.40 -20.55
CA SER A 101 -17.26 20.84 -19.89
C SER A 101 -16.92 20.35 -18.46
N ASN A 102 -17.95 19.92 -17.72
CA ASN A 102 -17.73 19.42 -16.37
C ASN A 102 -16.88 18.13 -16.40
N VAL A 103 -15.98 18.02 -15.42
CA VAL A 103 -15.22 16.80 -15.19
C VAL A 103 -16.08 15.82 -14.39
N GLU A 104 -16.22 14.59 -14.89
CA GLU A 104 -16.96 13.51 -14.24
C GLU A 104 -16.05 12.61 -13.40
N GLY A 105 -14.75 12.55 -13.74
CA GLY A 105 -13.79 11.72 -13.03
C GLY A 105 -12.45 11.64 -13.74
N LYS A 106 -11.67 10.61 -13.37
CA LYS A 106 -10.30 10.40 -13.84
C LYS A 106 -10.05 8.97 -14.29
N LEU A 107 -9.24 8.82 -15.33
CA LEU A 107 -8.62 7.55 -15.73
C LEU A 107 -7.15 7.63 -15.39
N TYR A 108 -6.66 6.72 -14.58
CA TYR A 108 -5.22 6.58 -14.30
C TYR A 108 -4.53 5.73 -15.37
N SER A 109 -3.20 5.67 -15.34
CA SER A 109 -2.42 4.87 -16.27
C SER A 109 -2.92 3.43 -16.35
N MET A 110 -3.13 2.94 -17.56
CA MET A 110 -3.66 1.60 -17.86
C MET A 110 -5.07 1.34 -17.31
N SER A 111 -5.86 2.37 -16.94
CA SER A 111 -7.27 2.17 -16.62
C SER A 111 -7.99 1.53 -17.82
N LYS A 112 -8.72 0.45 -17.53
CA LYS A 112 -9.52 -0.27 -18.51
C LYS A 112 -10.79 0.52 -18.84
N VAL A 113 -11.04 0.77 -20.11
CA VAL A 113 -12.24 1.45 -20.61
C VAL A 113 -12.91 0.66 -21.73
N GLU A 114 -14.21 0.79 -21.84
CA GLU A 114 -15.00 0.36 -22.99
C GLU A 114 -15.39 1.59 -23.80
N ILE A 115 -15.11 1.59 -25.10
CA ILE A 115 -15.51 2.68 -25.99
C ILE A 115 -16.95 2.42 -26.41
N VAL A 116 -17.86 3.27 -25.96
CA VAL A 116 -19.29 3.20 -26.28
C VAL A 116 -19.57 3.80 -27.64
N GLU A 117 -19.00 4.97 -27.93
CA GLU A 117 -19.18 5.72 -29.16
C GLU A 117 -17.94 6.54 -29.49
N LYS A 118 -17.71 6.80 -30.78
CA LYS A 118 -16.66 7.72 -31.24
C LYS A 118 -17.31 8.94 -31.88
N ASP A 119 -16.96 10.12 -31.38
CA ASP A 119 -17.41 11.40 -31.88
C ASP A 119 -16.21 12.28 -32.26
N GLY A 120 -15.79 12.18 -33.51
CA GLY A 120 -14.63 12.91 -34.03
C GLY A 120 -13.34 12.54 -33.31
N GLU A 121 -12.71 13.52 -32.65
CA GLU A 121 -11.47 13.35 -31.86
C GLU A 121 -11.74 12.79 -30.46
N TRP A 122 -13.00 12.72 -30.05
CA TRP A 122 -13.45 12.27 -28.75
C TRP A 122 -14.00 10.83 -28.79
N SER A 123 -13.97 10.19 -27.65
CA SER A 123 -14.62 8.89 -27.42
C SER A 123 -15.46 8.97 -26.16
N LEU A 124 -16.73 8.61 -26.27
CA LEU A 124 -17.58 8.31 -25.11
C LEU A 124 -17.16 6.94 -24.55
N ILE A 125 -16.80 6.93 -23.30
CA ILE A 125 -16.28 5.72 -22.63
C ILE A 125 -17.11 5.35 -21.41
N GLN A 126 -16.99 4.07 -21.04
CA GLN A 126 -17.41 3.53 -19.75
C GLN A 126 -16.22 2.86 -19.07
N SER A 127 -15.96 3.17 -17.79
CA SER A 127 -14.89 2.57 -17.00
C SER A 127 -15.36 2.39 -15.55
N GLY A 128 -15.83 1.18 -15.22
CA GLY A 128 -16.52 0.96 -13.94
C GLY A 128 -17.77 1.81 -13.83
N ASN A 129 -17.85 2.66 -12.79
CA ASN A 129 -18.96 3.59 -12.58
C ASN A 129 -18.79 4.92 -13.34
N LEU A 130 -17.59 5.18 -13.86
CA LEU A 130 -17.28 6.41 -14.58
C LEU A 130 -17.71 6.29 -16.05
N ALA A 131 -18.48 7.26 -16.53
CA ALA A 131 -18.82 7.44 -17.94
C ALA A 131 -18.58 8.89 -18.36
N GLY A 132 -18.20 9.10 -19.61
CA GLY A 132 -17.99 10.44 -20.18
C GLY A 132 -17.04 10.40 -21.37
N TYR A 133 -16.57 11.57 -21.77
CA TYR A 133 -15.77 11.78 -22.96
C TYR A 133 -14.28 11.94 -22.62
N VAL A 134 -13.45 11.30 -23.43
CA VAL A 134 -11.99 11.51 -23.43
C VAL A 134 -11.51 11.66 -24.87
N GLU A 135 -10.39 12.35 -25.07
CA GLU A 135 -9.75 12.41 -26.39
C GLU A 135 -9.28 11.01 -26.80
N THR A 136 -9.66 10.60 -28.02
CA THR A 136 -9.40 9.25 -28.55
C THR A 136 -7.90 8.96 -28.66
N GLU A 137 -7.07 9.98 -28.90
CA GLU A 137 -5.60 9.82 -29.01
C GLU A 137 -4.96 9.40 -27.70
N ASN A 138 -5.58 9.73 -26.56
CA ASN A 138 -5.14 9.36 -25.24
C ASN A 138 -5.56 7.94 -24.82
N LEU A 139 -6.07 7.14 -25.78
CA LEU A 139 -6.45 5.76 -25.56
C LEU A 139 -5.59 4.80 -26.39
N ILE A 140 -5.12 3.73 -25.75
CA ILE A 140 -4.55 2.57 -26.44
C ILE A 140 -5.71 1.74 -26.97
N VAL A 141 -5.81 1.62 -28.30
CA VAL A 141 -6.92 0.93 -28.98
C VAL A 141 -6.45 -0.15 -29.95
N GLY A 142 -7.35 -1.03 -30.33
CA GLY A 142 -7.13 -2.03 -31.36
C GLY A 142 -6.07 -3.07 -30.98
N ARG A 143 -5.15 -3.39 -31.91
CA ARG A 143 -4.11 -4.43 -31.69
C ARG A 143 -3.14 -4.07 -30.58
N ASN A 144 -2.93 -2.80 -30.32
CA ASN A 144 -2.02 -2.33 -29.27
C ASN A 144 -2.53 -2.72 -27.88
N VAL A 145 -3.85 -2.84 -27.66
CA VAL A 145 -4.45 -3.32 -26.40
C VAL A 145 -3.88 -4.68 -26.01
N ILE A 146 -3.88 -5.64 -26.93
CA ILE A 146 -3.39 -7.00 -26.68
C ILE A 146 -1.88 -6.99 -26.38
N THR A 147 -1.11 -6.21 -27.14
CA THR A 147 0.33 -6.08 -26.93
C THR A 147 0.63 -5.48 -25.56
N THR A 148 -0.06 -4.40 -25.21
CA THR A 148 0.08 -3.73 -23.92
C THR A 148 -0.33 -4.65 -22.77
N ALA A 149 -1.49 -5.33 -22.88
CA ALA A 149 -1.93 -6.28 -21.87
C ALA A 149 -0.91 -7.40 -21.65
N LYS A 150 -0.37 -7.99 -22.72
CA LYS A 150 0.69 -9.02 -22.62
C LYS A 150 1.94 -8.47 -21.94
N THR A 151 2.33 -7.23 -22.17
CA THR A 151 3.49 -6.60 -21.54
C THR A 151 3.28 -6.40 -20.04
N VAL A 152 2.19 -5.75 -19.64
CA VAL A 152 1.84 -5.51 -18.24
C VAL A 152 1.76 -6.81 -17.44
N LEU A 153 1.08 -7.82 -18.01
CA LEU A 153 0.94 -9.12 -17.34
C LEU A 153 2.26 -9.88 -17.21
N ARG A 154 3.14 -9.81 -18.20
CA ARG A 154 4.48 -10.43 -18.13
C ARG A 154 5.37 -9.79 -17.08
N GLU A 155 5.28 -8.47 -16.93
CA GLU A 155 6.03 -7.73 -15.90
C GLU A 155 5.54 -8.09 -14.50
N LYS A 156 4.22 -8.16 -14.28
CA LYS A 156 3.65 -8.51 -12.97
C LYS A 156 3.81 -9.98 -12.61
N TYR A 157 3.67 -10.88 -13.58
CA TYR A 157 3.69 -12.34 -13.39
C TYR A 157 4.90 -12.97 -14.08
N GLU A 158 6.10 -12.49 -13.72
CA GLU A 158 7.35 -12.99 -14.28
C GLU A 158 7.46 -14.53 -14.20
N GLY A 159 7.76 -15.15 -15.33
CA GLY A 159 7.90 -16.61 -15.45
C GLY A 159 6.58 -17.39 -15.60
N LYS A 160 5.41 -16.74 -15.52
CA LYS A 160 4.12 -17.39 -15.84
C LYS A 160 3.76 -17.23 -17.32
N ASN A 161 3.04 -18.22 -17.83
CA ASN A 161 2.43 -18.10 -19.15
C ASN A 161 1.20 -17.18 -19.06
N VAL A 162 1.22 -16.02 -19.72
CA VAL A 162 0.12 -15.04 -19.65
C VAL A 162 -1.21 -15.57 -20.17
N PHE A 163 -1.20 -16.62 -21.00
CA PHE A 163 -2.42 -17.25 -21.54
C PHE A 163 -3.12 -18.18 -20.53
N GLU A 164 -2.43 -18.55 -19.45
CA GLU A 164 -2.93 -19.42 -18.38
C GLU A 164 -3.39 -18.65 -17.14
N LEU A 165 -3.26 -17.30 -17.16
CA LEU A 165 -3.70 -16.46 -16.05
C LEU A 165 -5.23 -16.48 -15.91
N THR A 166 -5.70 -16.51 -14.66
CA THR A 166 -7.13 -16.44 -14.34
C THR A 166 -7.69 -15.04 -14.63
N ASP A 167 -9.01 -14.90 -14.68
CA ASP A 167 -9.66 -13.61 -14.86
C ASP A 167 -9.39 -12.67 -13.68
N GLU A 168 -9.28 -13.22 -12.46
CA GLU A 168 -8.89 -12.45 -11.27
C GLU A 168 -7.46 -11.92 -11.40
N GLU A 169 -6.49 -12.76 -11.74
CA GLU A 169 -5.09 -12.33 -11.94
C GLU A 169 -4.97 -11.27 -13.02
N ILE A 170 -5.74 -11.38 -14.10
CA ILE A 170 -5.77 -10.37 -15.17
C ILE A 170 -6.40 -9.08 -14.66
N SER A 171 -7.54 -9.15 -13.98
CA SER A 171 -8.28 -7.97 -13.49
C SER A 171 -7.49 -7.16 -12.45
N GLU A 172 -6.67 -7.80 -11.66
CA GLU A 172 -5.78 -7.12 -10.70
C GLU A 172 -4.71 -6.21 -11.35
N CYS A 173 -4.48 -6.34 -12.66
CA CYS A 173 -3.50 -5.53 -13.40
C CYS A 173 -4.08 -4.28 -14.02
N PHE A 174 -5.41 -4.20 -14.13
CA PHE A 174 -6.10 -3.14 -14.86
C PHE A 174 -7.19 -2.54 -13.99
N SER A 175 -6.95 -1.35 -13.47
CA SER A 175 -7.94 -0.59 -12.71
C SER A 175 -9.05 -0.08 -13.62
N PHE A 176 -10.14 0.37 -13.01
CA PHE A 176 -11.13 1.21 -13.68
C PHE A 176 -10.87 2.67 -13.37
N GLY A 177 -11.51 3.56 -14.12
CA GLY A 177 -11.58 4.97 -13.83
C GLY A 177 -12.30 5.23 -12.51
N GLU A 178 -12.09 6.38 -11.95
CA GLU A 178 -12.63 6.80 -10.66
C GLU A 178 -13.49 8.06 -10.86
N THR A 179 -14.72 8.03 -10.40
CA THR A 179 -15.59 9.21 -10.38
C THR A 179 -15.07 10.22 -9.34
N LEU A 180 -15.49 11.48 -9.44
CA LEU A 180 -15.13 12.50 -8.45
C LEU A 180 -15.58 12.13 -7.04
N GLU A 181 -16.74 11.48 -6.89
CA GLU A 181 -17.24 11.01 -5.60
C GLU A 181 -16.37 9.88 -5.02
N GLU A 182 -15.98 8.92 -5.86
CA GLU A 182 -15.09 7.82 -5.47
C GLU A 182 -13.69 8.34 -5.09
N GLU A 183 -13.14 9.31 -5.84
CA GLU A 183 -11.88 9.97 -5.51
C GLU A 183 -11.96 10.66 -4.15
N GLN A 184 -13.01 11.45 -3.91
CA GLN A 184 -13.21 12.13 -2.62
C GLN A 184 -13.36 11.14 -1.47
N ALA A 185 -14.11 10.06 -1.67
CA ALA A 185 -14.27 9.01 -0.66
C ALA A 185 -12.94 8.32 -0.34
N ARG A 186 -12.14 7.99 -1.35
CA ARG A 186 -10.81 7.40 -1.16
C ARG A 186 -9.87 8.33 -0.40
N LEU A 187 -9.78 9.60 -0.81
CA LEU A 187 -8.94 10.60 -0.15
C LEU A 187 -9.36 10.82 1.31
N ALA A 188 -10.68 10.86 1.59
CA ALA A 188 -11.19 10.96 2.95
C ALA A 188 -10.87 9.73 3.80
N ALA A 189 -10.94 8.52 3.22
CA ALA A 189 -10.58 7.28 3.89
C ALA A 189 -9.07 7.19 4.18
N GLU A 190 -8.22 7.61 3.24
CA GLU A 190 -6.77 7.67 3.43
C GLU A 190 -6.38 8.63 4.55
N GLU A 191 -7.00 9.83 4.59
CA GLU A 191 -6.76 10.81 5.65
C GLU A 191 -7.22 10.28 7.02
N ALA A 192 -8.42 9.66 7.10
CA ALA A 192 -8.92 9.04 8.32
C ALA A 192 -7.99 7.92 8.82
N ALA A 193 -7.49 7.09 7.92
CA ALA A 193 -6.53 6.03 8.25
C ALA A 193 -5.21 6.61 8.77
N ARG A 194 -4.71 7.71 8.18
CA ARG A 194 -3.51 8.41 8.63
C ARG A 194 -3.67 8.97 10.04
N ILE A 195 -4.81 9.61 10.31
CA ILE A 195 -5.13 10.16 11.65
C ILE A 195 -5.19 9.03 12.68
N ALA A 196 -5.91 7.93 12.38
CA ALA A 196 -6.04 6.79 13.27
C ALA A 196 -4.69 6.12 13.57
N ALA A 197 -3.81 5.99 12.57
CA ALA A 197 -2.48 5.45 12.75
C ALA A 197 -1.61 6.33 13.66
N GLU A 198 -1.70 7.65 13.53
CA GLU A 198 -0.97 8.59 14.39
C GLU A 198 -1.49 8.55 15.84
N GLU A 199 -2.80 8.52 16.04
CA GLU A 199 -3.40 8.37 17.38
C GLU A 199 -2.98 7.05 18.05
N ALA A 200 -3.00 5.94 17.30
CA ALA A 200 -2.53 4.65 17.79
C ALA A 200 -1.03 4.68 18.18
N ARG A 201 -0.19 5.37 17.40
CA ARG A 201 1.22 5.56 17.70
C ARG A 201 1.44 6.33 19.00
N ILE A 202 0.71 7.44 19.18
CA ILE A 202 0.77 8.26 20.42
C ILE A 202 0.30 7.45 21.63
N ALA A 203 -0.78 6.69 21.50
CA ALA A 203 -1.31 5.84 22.57
C ALA A 203 -0.30 4.73 22.96
N ALA A 204 0.33 4.09 21.98
CA ALA A 204 1.36 3.07 22.20
C ALA A 204 2.60 3.65 22.90
N GLU A 205 3.05 4.85 22.51
CA GLU A 205 4.17 5.52 23.16
C GLU A 205 3.86 5.87 24.62
N LYS A 206 2.65 6.37 24.89
CA LYS A 206 2.18 6.66 26.25
C LYS A 206 2.15 5.41 27.12
N GLU A 207 1.60 4.31 26.60
CA GLU A 207 1.56 3.04 27.34
C GLU A 207 2.96 2.47 27.56
N ALA A 208 3.87 2.55 26.58
CA ALA A 208 5.26 2.12 26.75
C ALA A 208 5.99 2.91 27.85
N LYS A 209 5.76 4.22 27.98
CA LYS A 209 6.30 5.04 29.07
C LYS A 209 5.72 4.63 30.41
N LEU A 210 4.43 4.37 30.49
CA LEU A 210 3.77 3.90 31.72
C LEU A 210 4.31 2.54 32.16
N GLN A 211 4.52 1.60 31.22
CA GLN A 211 5.11 0.28 31.51
C GLN A 211 6.56 0.42 32.02
N LYS A 212 7.36 1.32 31.45
CA LYS A 212 8.69 1.62 32.00
C LYS A 212 8.62 2.15 33.43
N GLY A 213 7.69 3.05 33.72
CA GLY A 213 7.46 3.55 35.07
C GLY A 213 7.10 2.44 36.08
N ARG A 214 6.21 1.54 35.70
CA ARG A 214 5.86 0.35 36.49
C ARG A 214 7.06 -0.56 36.73
N ALA A 215 7.91 -0.77 35.70
CA ALA A 215 9.11 -1.56 35.83
C ALA A 215 10.13 -0.91 36.82
N VAL A 216 10.30 0.41 36.78
CA VAL A 216 11.10 1.17 37.76
C VAL A 216 10.61 0.92 39.19
N ILE A 217 9.31 0.99 39.42
CA ILE A 217 8.72 0.75 40.73
C ILE A 217 8.87 -0.70 41.16
N SER A 218 8.60 -1.66 40.29
CA SER A 218 8.80 -3.09 40.55
C SER A 218 10.24 -3.39 40.97
N TYR A 219 11.22 -2.78 40.33
CA TYR A 219 12.62 -2.90 40.71
C TYR A 219 12.90 -2.21 42.05
N ALA A 220 12.43 -0.98 42.25
CA ALA A 220 12.64 -0.20 43.48
C ALA A 220 12.11 -0.90 44.73
N THR A 221 10.94 -1.54 44.65
CA THR A 221 10.28 -2.21 45.78
C THR A 221 11.00 -3.47 46.25
N GLN A 222 11.87 -4.07 45.44
CA GLN A 222 12.70 -5.21 45.85
C GLN A 222 13.68 -4.85 46.98
N PHE A 223 13.97 -3.58 47.19
CA PHE A 223 14.91 -3.09 48.20
C PHE A 223 14.24 -2.60 49.49
N VAL A 224 12.93 -2.70 49.60
CA VAL A 224 12.23 -2.34 50.84
C VAL A 224 12.76 -3.17 52.00
N GLY A 225 13.05 -2.51 53.12
CA GLY A 225 13.66 -3.10 54.31
C GLY A 225 15.18 -2.96 54.40
N ASN A 226 15.85 -2.59 53.30
CA ASN A 226 17.31 -2.35 53.29
C ASN A 226 17.65 -1.05 54.02
N PRO A 227 18.89 -0.93 54.59
CA PRO A 227 19.23 0.17 55.47
C PRO A 227 19.37 1.52 54.75
N TYR A 228 19.06 2.58 55.49
CA TYR A 228 19.41 3.96 55.13
C TYR A 228 20.85 4.29 55.58
N VAL A 229 21.65 4.85 54.65
CA VAL A 229 22.96 5.41 54.97
C VAL A 229 23.07 6.78 54.31
N TYR A 230 23.29 7.85 55.11
CA TYR A 230 23.50 9.20 54.57
C TYR A 230 24.72 9.24 53.67
N GLY A 231 24.57 9.79 52.44
CA GLY A 231 25.64 9.80 51.44
C GLY A 231 25.79 8.46 50.66
N GLY A 232 25.09 7.40 51.08
CA GLY A 232 25.14 6.09 50.43
C GLY A 232 24.42 6.06 49.12
N THR A 233 24.82 5.07 48.28
CA THR A 233 24.17 4.77 46.95
C THR A 233 23.98 3.30 46.72
N SER A 234 24.28 2.44 47.70
CA SER A 234 24.08 0.99 47.56
C SER A 234 22.67 0.60 47.96
N LEU A 235 21.91 0.07 47.01
CA LEU A 235 20.52 -0.36 47.25
C LEU A 235 20.40 -1.48 48.31
N THR A 236 21.46 -2.26 48.55
CA THR A 236 21.48 -3.38 49.50
C THR A 236 22.25 -3.10 50.78
N ARG A 237 23.30 -2.30 50.72
CA ARG A 237 24.20 -2.02 51.89
C ARG A 237 23.96 -0.66 52.53
N GLY A 238 23.10 0.16 51.94
CA GLY A 238 22.68 1.46 52.47
C GLY A 238 22.73 2.59 51.45
N THR A 239 21.68 3.34 51.42
CA THR A 239 21.49 4.49 50.52
C THR A 239 20.72 5.61 51.25
N ASP A 240 20.91 6.86 50.83
CA ASP A 240 20.01 7.95 51.19
C ASP A 240 18.90 8.13 50.12
N CYS A 241 17.98 9.05 50.31
CA CYS A 241 16.82 9.25 49.47
C CYS A 241 17.17 9.50 48.00
N SER A 242 18.12 10.40 47.73
CA SER A 242 18.54 10.72 46.35
C SER A 242 19.54 9.71 45.75
N GLY A 243 20.31 9.03 46.61
CA GLY A 243 21.10 7.85 46.22
C GLY A 243 20.21 6.69 45.77
N PHE A 244 19.11 6.47 46.50
CA PHE A 244 18.08 5.45 46.11
C PHE A 244 17.50 5.71 44.72
N THR A 245 16.91 6.89 44.51
CA THR A 245 16.33 7.25 43.19
C THR A 245 17.38 7.18 42.08
N LYS A 246 18.61 7.70 42.35
CA LYS A 246 19.73 7.64 41.39
C LYS A 246 20.10 6.20 41.03
N SER A 247 20.22 5.32 42.00
CA SER A 247 20.67 3.94 41.78
C SER A 247 19.58 3.09 41.11
N VAL A 248 18.29 3.32 41.45
CA VAL A 248 17.17 2.70 40.76
C VAL A 248 17.13 3.10 39.29
N TYR A 249 17.21 4.40 38.99
CA TYR A 249 17.17 4.87 37.61
C TYR A 249 18.41 4.49 36.79
N ALA A 250 19.58 4.40 37.46
CA ALA A 250 20.81 3.92 36.79
C ALA A 250 20.67 2.48 36.24
N HIS A 251 19.90 1.63 36.91
CA HIS A 251 19.56 0.28 36.42
C HIS A 251 18.83 0.31 35.04
N PHE A 252 18.06 1.35 34.80
CA PHE A 252 17.33 1.57 33.53
C PHE A 252 18.09 2.47 32.54
N GLY A 253 19.38 2.70 32.77
CA GLY A 253 20.27 3.54 31.92
C GLY A 253 20.02 5.05 32.05
N ILE A 254 19.29 5.51 33.06
CA ILE A 254 18.99 6.93 33.28
C ILE A 254 19.86 7.47 34.40
N SER A 255 20.70 8.45 34.07
CA SER A 255 21.59 9.09 35.05
C SER A 255 20.91 10.25 35.74
N LEU A 256 20.80 10.19 37.08
CA LEU A 256 20.29 11.27 37.92
C LEU A 256 21.39 11.97 38.71
N PRO A 257 21.22 13.28 39.00
CA PRO A 257 22.14 14.01 39.91
C PRO A 257 22.16 13.38 41.32
N ARG A 258 23.26 13.57 42.04
CA ARG A 258 23.46 12.95 43.36
C ARG A 258 22.52 13.49 44.43
N THR A 259 22.16 14.77 44.40
CA THR A 259 21.43 15.41 45.49
C THR A 259 19.94 15.54 45.23
N SER A 260 19.12 15.49 46.30
CA SER A 260 17.68 15.72 46.20
C SER A 260 17.34 17.10 45.66
N GLY A 261 18.18 18.13 45.98
CA GLY A 261 18.02 19.47 45.43
C GLY A 261 18.16 19.52 43.90
N SER A 262 19.19 18.88 43.35
CA SER A 262 19.46 18.84 41.90
C SER A 262 18.43 17.99 41.16
N GLN A 263 17.90 16.97 41.81
CA GLN A 263 16.84 16.13 41.20
C GLN A 263 15.51 16.85 41.02
N ARG A 264 15.29 18.02 41.63
CA ARG A 264 14.11 18.87 41.40
C ARG A 264 14.05 19.49 40.01
N SER A 265 15.14 19.47 39.27
CA SER A 265 15.25 20.11 37.96
C SER A 265 15.44 19.12 36.81
N VAL A 266 15.36 17.80 37.05
CA VAL A 266 15.49 16.77 35.99
C VAL A 266 14.20 16.61 35.23
N GLY A 267 14.29 16.14 33.99
CA GLY A 267 13.13 15.79 33.15
C GLY A 267 12.06 16.88 33.03
N VAL A 268 10.81 16.51 32.95
CA VAL A 268 9.67 17.44 32.85
C VAL A 268 8.90 17.56 34.15
N LYS A 269 8.32 18.76 34.43
CA LYS A 269 7.45 18.97 35.57
C LYS A 269 6.08 18.33 35.31
N VAL A 270 5.55 17.64 36.32
CA VAL A 270 4.26 16.97 36.27
C VAL A 270 3.33 17.57 37.33
N SER A 271 2.05 17.67 37.04
CA SER A 271 1.03 18.06 38.03
C SER A 271 0.75 16.90 38.99
N TYR A 272 0.11 17.21 40.16
CA TYR A 272 -0.29 16.16 41.11
C TYR A 272 -1.26 15.18 40.50
N SER A 273 -2.24 15.67 39.73
CA SER A 273 -3.26 14.85 39.05
C SER A 273 -2.67 13.92 37.96
N ASP A 274 -1.55 14.27 37.40
CA ASP A 274 -0.94 13.55 36.27
C ASP A 274 0.20 12.62 36.67
N MET A 275 0.39 12.44 37.99
CA MET A 275 1.42 11.52 38.49
C MET A 275 1.26 10.10 37.96
N GLN A 276 2.36 9.51 37.57
CA GLN A 276 2.44 8.12 37.09
C GLN A 276 3.55 7.36 37.84
N PRO A 277 3.41 6.03 37.98
CA PRO A 277 4.48 5.21 38.54
C PRO A 277 5.84 5.53 37.91
N GLY A 278 6.86 5.71 38.75
CA GLY A 278 8.20 6.11 38.33
C GLY A 278 8.46 7.62 38.47
N ASP A 279 7.46 8.49 38.57
CA ASP A 279 7.71 9.92 38.80
C ASP A 279 8.50 10.16 40.09
N ILE A 280 9.44 11.11 40.05
CA ILE A 280 10.23 11.53 41.25
C ILE A 280 9.43 12.60 41.97
N VAL A 281 8.98 12.29 43.17
CA VAL A 281 8.31 13.26 44.05
C VAL A 281 9.34 13.93 44.95
N CYS A 282 9.41 15.27 44.87
CA CYS A 282 10.41 16.08 45.58
C CYS A 282 9.76 16.85 46.74
N TYR A 283 10.34 16.69 47.91
CA TYR A 283 9.99 17.38 49.17
C TYR A 283 11.12 18.27 49.67
N SER A 284 10.96 18.93 50.80
CA SER A 284 12.05 19.67 51.41
C SER A 284 13.17 18.72 51.89
N GLY A 285 14.35 18.80 51.25
CA GLY A 285 15.51 17.96 51.61
C GLY A 285 15.33 16.47 51.25
N HIS A 286 14.27 16.06 50.54
CA HIS A 286 13.97 14.65 50.31
C HIS A 286 13.35 14.38 48.92
N VAL A 287 13.54 13.16 48.43
CA VAL A 287 12.93 12.66 47.16
C VAL A 287 12.47 11.22 47.32
N ALA A 288 11.48 10.85 46.55
CA ALA A 288 10.84 9.51 46.50
C ALA A 288 10.42 9.15 45.07
N LEU A 289 10.13 7.88 44.86
CA LEU A 289 9.50 7.39 43.62
C LEU A 289 8.03 7.15 43.85
N TYR A 290 7.18 7.73 42.99
CA TYR A 290 5.74 7.50 43.01
C TYR A 290 5.41 6.10 42.48
N MET A 291 4.58 5.37 43.24
CA MET A 291 4.22 3.99 42.92
C MET A 291 2.87 3.86 42.19
N GLY A 292 2.05 4.89 42.25
CA GLY A 292 0.61 4.85 42.02
C GLY A 292 -0.17 4.84 43.35
N ASP A 293 -1.48 5.00 43.27
CA ASP A 293 -2.44 4.87 44.39
C ASP A 293 -2.06 5.69 45.65
N GLY A 294 -1.50 6.89 45.43
CA GLY A 294 -1.11 7.79 46.52
C GLY A 294 0.09 7.28 47.33
N LYS A 295 0.89 6.37 46.84
CA LYS A 295 2.04 5.77 47.54
C LYS A 295 3.37 6.12 46.89
N ILE A 296 4.39 6.14 47.74
CA ILE A 296 5.79 6.32 47.34
C ILE A 296 6.68 5.23 47.93
N VAL A 297 7.78 4.90 47.23
CA VAL A 297 8.89 4.12 47.78
C VAL A 297 10.12 5.02 47.91
N HIS A 298 10.80 5.01 49.09
CA HIS A 298 11.92 5.88 49.38
C HIS A 298 12.84 5.31 50.46
N ALA A 299 14.08 5.73 50.45
CA ALA A 299 14.97 5.57 51.63
C ALA A 299 14.66 6.71 52.59
N ALA A 300 13.92 6.38 53.65
CA ALA A 300 13.30 7.36 54.54
C ALA A 300 14.26 8.01 55.53
N ASN A 301 14.83 7.22 56.42
CA ASN A 301 15.77 7.63 57.48
C ASN A 301 16.52 6.40 58.04
N ALA A 302 17.48 6.62 58.95
CA ALA A 302 18.33 5.57 59.51
C ALA A 302 17.55 4.54 60.37
N LYS A 303 16.37 4.89 60.89
CA LYS A 303 15.54 4.00 61.72
C LYS A 303 14.72 3.06 60.84
N ASP A 304 14.13 3.59 59.77
CA ASP A 304 13.16 2.90 58.96
C ASP A 304 13.72 2.27 57.67
N GLY A 305 14.89 2.74 57.22
CA GLY A 305 15.47 2.25 55.97
C GLY A 305 14.65 2.64 54.73
N ILE A 306 14.65 1.74 53.73
CA ILE A 306 13.83 1.86 52.52
C ILE A 306 12.42 1.33 52.84
N LYS A 307 11.40 2.16 52.62
CA LYS A 307 10.01 1.80 52.91
C LYS A 307 9.00 2.41 51.92
N ILE A 308 7.76 1.97 52.05
CA ILE A 308 6.62 2.56 51.36
C ILE A 308 5.89 3.50 52.34
N SER A 309 5.49 4.68 51.83
CA SER A 309 4.77 5.70 52.58
C SER A 309 3.65 6.32 51.74
N SER A 310 2.76 7.11 52.36
CA SER A 310 1.84 7.98 51.60
C SER A 310 2.62 9.06 50.86
N VAL A 311 2.16 9.42 49.65
CA VAL A 311 2.75 10.52 48.88
C VAL A 311 2.60 11.87 49.59
N ASP A 312 1.54 12.01 50.40
CA ASP A 312 1.21 13.24 51.12
C ASP A 312 1.79 13.28 52.57
N TYR A 313 2.79 12.41 52.89
CA TYR A 313 3.40 12.40 54.20
C TYR A 313 4.11 13.71 54.54
N ALA A 314 4.48 14.52 53.52
CA ALA A 314 5.07 15.83 53.62
C ALA A 314 4.64 16.71 52.43
N LYS A 315 4.85 18.04 52.55
CA LYS A 315 4.52 19.00 51.51
C LYS A 315 5.36 18.74 50.23
N ILE A 316 4.72 18.43 49.13
CA ILE A 316 5.31 18.27 47.82
C ILE A 316 5.74 19.63 47.28
N ILE A 317 7.00 19.73 46.81
CA ILE A 317 7.57 20.94 46.18
C ILE A 317 7.38 20.84 44.68
N THR A 318 7.73 19.72 44.08
CA THR A 318 7.60 19.47 42.63
C THR A 318 7.61 17.96 42.37
N ILE A 319 7.07 17.59 41.21
CA ILE A 319 7.09 16.23 40.70
C ILE A 319 7.79 16.25 39.36
N ARG A 320 8.66 15.26 39.10
CA ARG A 320 9.51 15.22 37.91
C ARG A 320 9.41 13.88 37.20
N ARG A 321 9.15 13.90 35.90
CA ARG A 321 9.15 12.70 35.04
C ARG A 321 10.41 12.68 34.18
N VAL A 322 11.09 11.55 34.14
CA VAL A 322 12.36 11.33 33.39
C VAL A 322 12.28 10.16 32.41
N LEU A 323 11.10 9.54 32.27
CA LEU A 323 10.80 8.44 31.35
C LEU A 323 10.18 8.92 30.03
#